data_9058c2a2b8be52d2592a9d6ce63e7fff
#
_entry.id   9058c2a2b8be52d2592a9d6ce63e7fff
#
_cell.length_a   1.000
_cell.length_b   1.000
_cell.length_c   1.000
_cell.angle_alpha   90.00
_cell.angle_beta   90.00
_cell.angle_gamma   90.00
#
_symmetry.space_group_name_H-M   'P 1'
#
loop_
_entity.id
_entity.type
_entity.pdbx_description
1 polymer ?
#
loop_
_entity_poly.entity_id
_entity_poly.type
_entity_poly.pdbx_seq_one_letter_code
_entity_poly.pdbx_strand_id
1 'polypeptide(L)'
;MTEFGEFQRLSAAGDADRLAAFQAHSAYDFSRISDSIHAMNEAARKENELKRKAALATIELNESTKQQNQMLRAQLEKMMEARRVSERYEYDVFVSHANANKQSFVDSLYEQLNRLRIRIWYDSTEIDWGDGLKEKIQEGLSKCRFGIVILSPEFIDRKWTNQELTELLTRQNESREKVVLPLLYNLTVDEMKAQYPVLENIKARLVRNDEDAKDVVIDFARILIRSLRFV
;
A
#
# COMPACT_ATOMS: atom_id res chain seq x y z
N MET A 1 1.10 20.23 -58.00
CA MET A 1 1.44 19.25 -59.05
C MET A 1 1.84 17.96 -58.36
N THR A 2 1.36 16.83 -58.81
CA THR A 2 1.73 15.55 -58.19
C THR A 2 3.05 15.07 -58.74
N GLU A 3 3.87 14.35 -57.95
CA GLU A 3 5.17 13.76 -58.35
C GLU A 3 5.07 12.95 -59.66
N PHE A 4 3.94 12.29 -59.86
CA PHE A 4 3.64 11.54 -61.08
C PHE A 4 3.55 12.47 -62.31
N GLY A 5 2.99 13.66 -62.16
CA GLY A 5 2.93 14.65 -63.26
C GLY A 5 4.28 15.24 -63.63
N GLU A 6 5.19 15.35 -62.68
CA GLU A 6 6.55 15.81 -62.93
C GLU A 6 7.41 14.72 -63.61
N PHE A 7 7.29 13.48 -63.17
CA PHE A 7 7.89 12.32 -63.85
C PHE A 7 7.51 12.20 -65.31
N GLN A 8 6.21 12.35 -65.63
CA GLN A 8 5.73 12.30 -66.99
C GLN A 8 6.31 13.44 -67.86
N ARG A 9 6.45 14.66 -67.31
CA ARG A 9 7.03 15.80 -68.04
C ARG A 9 8.50 15.58 -68.33
N LEU A 10 9.29 15.13 -67.36
CA LEU A 10 10.71 14.89 -67.53
C LEU A 10 10.97 13.77 -68.53
N SER A 11 10.18 12.72 -68.49
CA SER A 11 10.23 11.62 -69.46
C SER A 11 9.86 12.06 -70.90
N ALA A 12 8.84 12.89 -71.07
CA ALA A 12 8.38 13.42 -72.35
C ALA A 12 9.39 14.43 -72.95
N ALA A 13 10.15 15.18 -72.12
CA ALA A 13 11.12 16.15 -72.56
C ALA A 13 12.48 15.54 -73.02
N GLY A 14 12.69 14.24 -72.80
CA GLY A 14 13.98 13.56 -73.12
C GLY A 14 15.18 14.00 -72.29
N ASP A 15 14.97 14.65 -71.14
CA ASP A 15 15.98 15.15 -70.23
C ASP A 15 16.40 14.03 -69.24
N ALA A 16 17.30 13.16 -69.74
CA ALA A 16 17.72 11.97 -69.04
C ALA A 16 18.39 12.25 -67.68
N ASP A 17 19.15 13.34 -67.59
CA ASP A 17 19.84 13.68 -66.33
C ASP A 17 18.91 14.16 -65.23
N ARG A 18 17.90 14.98 -65.60
CA ARG A 18 16.87 15.43 -64.66
C ARG A 18 15.90 14.32 -64.23
N LEU A 19 15.62 13.40 -65.16
CA LEU A 19 14.80 12.23 -64.85
C LEU A 19 15.55 11.30 -63.90
N ALA A 20 16.85 11.08 -64.09
CA ALA A 20 17.67 10.29 -63.20
C ALA A 20 17.79 10.92 -61.79
N ALA A 21 17.95 12.27 -61.73
CA ALA A 21 17.96 12.99 -60.45
C ALA A 21 16.66 12.90 -59.70
N PHE A 22 15.53 13.01 -60.40
CA PHE A 22 14.19 12.86 -59.83
C PHE A 22 13.98 11.43 -59.28
N GLN A 23 14.34 10.41 -60.03
CA GLN A 23 14.27 9.00 -59.60
C GLN A 23 15.16 8.72 -58.39
N ALA A 24 16.38 9.27 -58.36
CA ALA A 24 17.28 9.13 -57.20
C ALA A 24 16.75 9.81 -55.96
N HIS A 25 16.12 11.00 -56.08
CA HIS A 25 15.50 11.71 -54.97
C HIS A 25 14.30 10.95 -54.42
N SER A 26 13.41 10.49 -55.29
CA SER A 26 12.26 9.67 -54.90
C SER A 26 12.65 8.36 -54.22
N ALA A 27 13.70 7.70 -54.73
CA ALA A 27 14.25 6.48 -54.11
C ALA A 27 14.85 6.75 -52.72
N TYR A 28 15.54 7.89 -52.56
CA TYR A 28 16.08 8.30 -51.24
C TYR A 28 14.99 8.58 -50.22
N ASP A 29 13.94 9.30 -50.63
CA ASP A 29 12.80 9.58 -49.74
C ASP A 29 12.04 8.30 -49.35
N PHE A 30 11.86 7.38 -50.30
CA PHE A 30 11.26 6.09 -50.04
C PHE A 30 12.11 5.26 -49.04
N SER A 31 13.45 5.25 -49.19
CA SER A 31 14.35 4.59 -48.25
C SER A 31 14.18 5.17 -46.83
N ARG A 32 14.21 6.50 -46.68
CA ARG A 32 14.04 7.17 -45.38
C ARG A 32 12.70 6.84 -44.71
N ILE A 33 11.63 6.79 -45.48
CA ILE A 33 10.29 6.41 -44.95
C ILE A 33 10.32 4.94 -44.51
N SER A 34 10.91 4.04 -45.28
CA SER A 34 11.09 2.63 -44.95
C SER A 34 11.88 2.45 -43.66
N ASP A 35 13.01 3.14 -43.50
CA ASP A 35 13.85 3.09 -42.30
C ASP A 35 13.11 3.61 -41.07
N SER A 36 12.34 4.70 -41.23
CA SER A 36 11.46 5.23 -40.16
C SER A 36 10.39 4.22 -39.72
N ILE A 37 9.75 3.55 -40.68
CA ILE A 37 8.74 2.53 -40.37
C ILE A 37 9.39 1.34 -39.63
N HIS A 38 10.57 0.91 -40.09
CA HIS A 38 11.32 -0.16 -39.39
C HIS A 38 11.68 0.22 -37.96
N ALA A 39 12.21 1.44 -37.77
CA ALA A 39 12.54 1.95 -36.43
C ALA A 39 11.31 2.03 -35.51
N MET A 40 10.19 2.53 -36.03
CA MET A 40 8.91 2.58 -35.28
C MET A 40 8.40 1.17 -34.90
N ASN A 41 8.48 0.23 -35.83
CA ASN A 41 8.07 -1.16 -35.56
C ASN A 41 8.97 -1.84 -34.52
N GLU A 42 10.28 -1.57 -34.58
CA GLU A 42 11.21 -2.10 -33.59
C GLU A 42 10.98 -1.48 -32.20
N ALA A 43 10.74 -0.17 -32.11
CA ALA A 43 10.38 0.51 -30.89
C ALA A 43 9.08 -0.04 -30.28
N ALA A 44 8.05 -0.24 -31.12
CA ALA A 44 6.78 -0.83 -30.68
C ALA A 44 6.95 -2.27 -30.16
N ARG A 45 7.80 -3.07 -30.80
CA ARG A 45 8.12 -4.43 -30.31
C ARG A 45 8.83 -4.40 -28.97
N LYS A 46 9.79 -3.52 -28.75
CA LYS A 46 10.50 -3.34 -27.47
C LYS A 46 9.55 -2.88 -26.36
N GLU A 47 8.67 -1.94 -26.67
CA GLU A 47 7.66 -1.46 -25.72
C GLU A 47 6.69 -2.59 -25.30
N ASN A 48 6.20 -3.36 -26.26
CA ASN A 48 5.32 -4.49 -25.97
C ASN A 48 6.02 -5.59 -25.15
N GLU A 49 7.30 -5.85 -25.40
CA GLU A 49 8.08 -6.78 -24.60
C GLU A 49 8.26 -6.30 -23.14
N LEU A 50 8.53 -5.01 -22.94
CA LEU A 50 8.60 -4.40 -21.60
C LEU A 50 7.27 -4.48 -20.86
N LYS A 51 6.16 -4.17 -21.52
CA LYS A 51 4.82 -4.31 -20.93
C LYS A 51 4.51 -5.75 -20.52
N ARG A 52 4.89 -6.72 -21.35
CA ARG A 52 4.74 -8.15 -21.05
C ARG A 52 5.58 -8.56 -19.84
N LYS A 53 6.85 -8.15 -19.76
CA LYS A 53 7.72 -8.43 -18.60
C LYS A 53 7.18 -7.82 -17.32
N ALA A 54 6.69 -6.58 -17.35
CA ALA A 54 6.08 -5.91 -16.21
C ALA A 54 4.79 -6.63 -15.75
N ALA A 55 3.95 -7.06 -16.67
CA ALA A 55 2.73 -7.83 -16.35
C ALA A 55 3.07 -9.18 -15.69
N LEU A 56 4.07 -9.92 -16.20
CA LEU A 56 4.52 -11.17 -15.60
C LEU A 56 5.07 -10.97 -14.19
N ALA A 57 5.91 -9.95 -13.98
CA ALA A 57 6.45 -9.62 -12.66
C ALA A 57 5.33 -9.27 -11.66
N THR A 58 4.27 -8.58 -12.11
CA THR A 58 3.10 -8.27 -11.27
C THR A 58 2.33 -9.53 -10.88
N ILE A 59 2.18 -10.49 -11.81
CA ILE A 59 1.51 -11.78 -11.55
C ILE A 59 2.32 -12.58 -10.52
N GLU A 60 3.63 -12.70 -10.70
CA GLU A 60 4.53 -13.41 -9.78
C GLU A 60 4.50 -12.79 -8.37
N LEU A 61 4.51 -11.45 -8.27
CA LEU A 61 4.40 -10.75 -6.99
C LEU A 61 3.06 -11.03 -6.31
N ASN A 62 1.95 -11.03 -7.05
CA ASN A 62 0.63 -11.34 -6.51
C ASN A 62 0.53 -12.79 -6.02
N GLU A 63 1.11 -13.75 -6.73
CA GLU A 63 1.13 -15.16 -6.32
C GLU A 63 1.99 -15.36 -5.07
N SER A 64 3.16 -14.74 -5.00
CA SER A 64 4.04 -14.78 -3.83
C SER A 64 3.33 -14.21 -2.60
N THR A 65 2.67 -13.05 -2.74
CA THR A 65 1.88 -12.44 -1.66
C THR A 65 0.73 -13.34 -1.21
N LYS A 66 0.04 -13.99 -2.15
CA LYS A 66 -1.04 -14.93 -1.85
C LYS A 66 -0.55 -16.15 -1.07
N GLN A 67 0.58 -16.73 -1.48
CA GLN A 67 1.20 -17.86 -0.78
C GLN A 67 1.65 -17.47 0.63
N GLN A 68 2.28 -16.29 0.80
CA GLN A 68 2.70 -15.77 2.10
C GLN A 68 1.51 -15.58 3.04
N ASN A 69 0.39 -15.04 2.56
CA ASN A 69 -0.84 -14.88 3.33
C ASN A 69 -1.45 -16.24 3.71
N GLN A 70 -1.41 -17.24 2.84
CA GLN A 70 -1.88 -18.59 3.14
C GLN A 70 -1.04 -19.26 4.23
N MET A 71 0.28 -19.15 4.14
CA MET A 71 1.19 -19.71 5.17
C MET A 71 0.97 -19.03 6.53
N LEU A 72 0.82 -17.69 6.54
CA LEU A 72 0.56 -16.93 7.75
C LEU A 72 -0.76 -17.33 8.41
N ARG A 73 -1.81 -17.50 7.60
CA ARG A 73 -3.13 -17.97 8.05
C ARG A 73 -3.05 -19.37 8.66
N ALA A 74 -2.40 -20.30 7.99
CA ALA A 74 -2.25 -21.68 8.48
C ALA A 74 -1.44 -21.70 9.81
N GLN A 75 -0.44 -20.85 9.94
CA GLN A 75 0.33 -20.69 11.17
C GLN A 75 -0.54 -20.14 12.32
N LEU A 76 -1.34 -19.10 12.05
CA LEU A 76 -2.29 -18.54 13.01
C LEU A 76 -3.31 -19.57 13.46
N GLU A 77 -3.97 -20.26 12.54
CA GLU A 77 -4.97 -21.30 12.83
C GLU A 77 -4.38 -22.40 13.73
N LYS A 78 -3.20 -22.91 13.41
CA LYS A 78 -2.51 -23.95 14.20
C LYS A 78 -2.18 -23.47 15.62
N MET A 79 -1.77 -22.20 15.76
CA MET A 79 -1.42 -21.64 17.07
C MET A 79 -2.64 -21.32 17.89
N MET A 80 -3.72 -20.85 17.27
CA MET A 80 -5.01 -20.59 17.95
C MET A 80 -5.65 -21.89 18.45
N GLU A 81 -5.54 -22.99 17.71
CA GLU A 81 -6.05 -24.29 18.10
C GLU A 81 -5.28 -24.88 19.30
N ALA A 82 -3.98 -24.72 19.34
CA ALA A 82 -3.15 -25.12 20.47
C ALA A 82 -3.43 -24.34 21.78
N ARG A 83 -4.13 -23.21 21.70
CA ARG A 83 -4.36 -22.28 22.81
C ARG A 83 -5.79 -22.20 23.32
N ARG A 84 -6.73 -22.95 22.81
CA ARG A 84 -8.13 -22.97 23.29
C ARG A 84 -8.29 -23.16 24.82
N VAL A 85 -7.24 -23.47 25.51
CA VAL A 85 -7.28 -23.85 26.93
C VAL A 85 -6.86 -22.73 27.91
N SER A 86 -6.29 -21.60 27.42
CA SER A 86 -5.73 -20.56 28.32
C SER A 86 -5.94 -19.13 27.82
N GLU A 87 -7.11 -18.77 27.28
CA GLU A 87 -7.28 -17.43 26.73
C GLU A 87 -7.68 -16.40 27.78
N ARG A 88 -6.70 -15.58 28.22
CA ARG A 88 -6.93 -14.38 29.03
C ARG A 88 -7.70 -13.30 28.27
N TYR A 89 -7.67 -13.30 26.92
CA TYR A 89 -8.26 -12.28 26.07
C TYR A 89 -9.32 -12.86 25.14
N GLU A 90 -10.45 -12.18 25.08
CA GLU A 90 -11.57 -12.55 24.20
C GLU A 90 -11.26 -12.25 22.73
N TYR A 91 -10.53 -11.16 22.48
CA TYR A 91 -10.16 -10.69 21.15
C TYR A 91 -8.64 -10.55 21.00
N ASP A 92 -8.18 -10.57 19.76
CA ASP A 92 -6.76 -10.41 19.44
C ASP A 92 -6.38 -8.95 19.32
N VAL A 93 -7.29 -8.11 18.81
CA VAL A 93 -7.03 -6.69 18.57
C VAL A 93 -8.30 -5.84 18.62
N PHE A 94 -8.17 -4.61 19.13
CA PHE A 94 -9.09 -3.52 18.81
C PHE A 94 -8.40 -2.48 17.93
N VAL A 95 -9.18 -1.71 17.15
CA VAL A 95 -8.70 -0.64 16.30
C VAL A 95 -9.35 0.67 16.71
N SER A 96 -8.57 1.61 17.22
CA SER A 96 -9.03 2.95 17.58
C SER A 96 -8.70 3.94 16.47
N HIS A 97 -9.69 4.72 16.04
CA HIS A 97 -9.55 5.68 14.94
C HIS A 97 -10.49 6.89 15.10
N ALA A 98 -10.21 7.98 14.39
CA ALA A 98 -11.15 9.08 14.27
C ALA A 98 -12.27 8.72 13.27
N ASN A 99 -13.50 9.16 13.54
CA ASN A 99 -14.68 8.83 12.73
C ASN A 99 -14.52 9.20 11.25
N ALA A 100 -13.80 10.29 10.94
CA ALA A 100 -13.52 10.71 9.57
C ALA A 100 -12.67 9.72 8.74
N ASN A 101 -11.98 8.78 9.37
CA ASN A 101 -11.10 7.82 8.70
C ASN A 101 -11.78 6.48 8.34
N LYS A 102 -13.07 6.33 8.67
CA LYS A 102 -13.79 5.05 8.60
C LYS A 102 -13.95 4.51 7.18
N GLN A 103 -14.17 5.37 6.18
CA GLN A 103 -14.62 4.96 4.84
C GLN A 103 -13.52 4.51 3.88
N SER A 104 -12.24 4.54 4.25
CA SER A 104 -11.18 4.16 3.34
C SER A 104 -10.21 3.13 3.94
N PHE A 105 -9.25 3.60 4.73
CA PHE A 105 -8.19 2.76 5.28
C PHE A 105 -8.70 1.79 6.36
N VAL A 106 -9.58 2.26 7.25
CA VAL A 106 -10.08 1.44 8.36
C VAL A 106 -10.87 0.25 7.85
N ASP A 107 -11.77 0.45 6.88
CA ASP A 107 -12.55 -0.64 6.28
C ASP A 107 -11.63 -1.66 5.58
N SER A 108 -10.62 -1.18 4.84
CA SER A 108 -9.61 -2.06 4.24
C SER A 108 -8.82 -2.83 5.28
N LEU A 109 -8.42 -2.19 6.39
CA LEU A 109 -7.72 -2.84 7.50
C LEU A 109 -8.57 -3.94 8.13
N TYR A 110 -9.85 -3.67 8.42
CA TYR A 110 -10.80 -4.66 8.93
C TYR A 110 -10.97 -5.84 8.00
N GLU A 111 -11.15 -5.60 6.70
CA GLU A 111 -11.27 -6.66 5.71
C GLU A 111 -10.05 -7.59 5.71
N GLN A 112 -8.85 -7.03 5.72
CA GLN A 112 -7.61 -7.81 5.72
C GLN A 112 -7.41 -8.59 7.04
N LEU A 113 -7.73 -8.00 8.19
CA LEU A 113 -7.69 -8.69 9.48
C LEU A 113 -8.66 -9.87 9.50
N ASN A 114 -9.90 -9.67 9.02
CA ASN A 114 -10.92 -10.74 8.92
C ASN A 114 -10.49 -11.86 7.95
N ARG A 115 -9.81 -11.54 6.86
CA ARG A 115 -9.27 -12.54 5.93
C ARG A 115 -8.27 -13.48 6.59
N LEU A 116 -7.53 -12.99 7.60
CA LEU A 116 -6.63 -13.81 8.43
C LEU A 116 -7.31 -14.44 9.64
N ARG A 117 -8.64 -14.30 9.78
CA ARG A 117 -9.44 -14.77 10.93
C ARG A 117 -8.93 -14.24 12.27
N ILE A 118 -8.35 -13.04 12.30
CA ILE A 118 -7.97 -12.33 13.52
C ILE A 118 -9.26 -11.83 14.19
N ARG A 119 -9.43 -12.13 15.49
CA ARG A 119 -10.60 -11.70 16.24
C ARG A 119 -10.50 -10.22 16.58
N ILE A 120 -11.41 -9.44 16.04
CA ILE A 120 -11.42 -7.99 16.19
C ILE A 120 -12.57 -7.61 17.14
N TRP A 121 -12.28 -6.80 18.14
CA TRP A 121 -13.33 -6.17 18.93
C TRP A 121 -13.82 -4.92 18.20
N TYR A 122 -15.09 -4.95 17.78
CA TYR A 122 -15.67 -3.95 16.89
C TYR A 122 -16.52 -2.91 17.62
N ASP A 123 -16.91 -3.16 18.87
CA ASP A 123 -18.12 -2.57 19.47
C ASP A 123 -17.97 -1.15 20.01
N SER A 124 -16.84 -0.46 19.85
CA SER A 124 -16.74 0.96 20.25
C SER A 124 -15.42 1.62 19.87
N THR A 125 -14.93 1.30 18.70
CA THR A 125 -13.62 1.80 18.23
C THR A 125 -13.68 3.24 17.75
N GLU A 126 -14.88 3.80 17.60
CA GLU A 126 -15.05 5.21 17.26
C GLU A 126 -14.88 6.09 18.50
N ILE A 127 -13.88 6.96 18.45
CA ILE A 127 -13.72 7.98 19.47
C ILE A 127 -14.56 9.18 19.04
N ASP A 128 -15.66 9.42 19.74
CA ASP A 128 -16.52 10.56 19.50
C ASP A 128 -16.03 11.83 20.25
N TRP A 129 -16.59 12.96 19.84
CA TRP A 129 -16.30 14.22 20.49
C TRP A 129 -16.73 14.19 21.96
N GLY A 130 -15.75 14.29 22.86
CA GLY A 130 -15.99 14.28 24.32
C GLY A 130 -15.68 12.96 25.01
N ASP A 131 -15.38 11.91 24.27
CA ASP A 131 -14.93 10.64 24.84
C ASP A 131 -13.50 10.74 25.39
N GLY A 132 -13.27 10.17 26.57
CA GLY A 132 -11.92 10.01 27.11
C GLY A 132 -11.16 8.91 26.32
N LEU A 133 -10.08 9.28 25.66
CA LEU A 133 -9.22 8.33 24.93
C LEU A 133 -8.74 7.21 25.84
N LYS A 134 -8.39 7.56 27.07
CA LYS A 134 -7.84 6.65 28.07
C LYS A 134 -8.84 5.56 28.43
N GLU A 135 -10.09 5.92 28.70
CA GLU A 135 -11.15 5.01 29.10
C GLU A 135 -11.47 4.01 27.99
N LYS A 136 -11.64 4.48 26.77
CA LYS A 136 -11.92 3.60 25.60
C LYS A 136 -10.79 2.63 25.31
N ILE A 137 -9.57 3.10 25.40
CA ILE A 137 -8.43 2.21 25.17
C ILE A 137 -8.21 1.26 26.34
N GLN A 138 -8.50 1.69 27.57
CA GLN A 138 -8.50 0.77 28.73
C GLN A 138 -9.53 -0.34 28.56
N GLU A 139 -10.74 0.00 28.12
CA GLU A 139 -11.77 -0.99 27.83
C GLU A 139 -11.29 -1.96 26.73
N GLY A 140 -10.78 -1.44 25.59
CA GLY A 140 -10.24 -2.25 24.51
C GLY A 140 -9.13 -3.21 24.98
N LEU A 141 -8.16 -2.70 25.75
CA LEU A 141 -7.04 -3.51 26.27
C LEU A 141 -7.47 -4.49 27.39
N SER A 142 -8.61 -4.30 28.02
CA SER A 142 -9.14 -5.28 28.97
C SER A 142 -9.67 -6.54 28.28
N LYS A 143 -10.17 -6.41 27.05
CA LYS A 143 -10.77 -7.48 26.26
C LYS A 143 -9.84 -8.00 25.16
N CYS A 144 -8.92 -7.16 24.69
CA CYS A 144 -8.05 -7.44 23.55
C CYS A 144 -6.58 -7.58 23.95
N ARG A 145 -5.87 -8.44 23.24
CA ARG A 145 -4.43 -8.64 23.42
C ARG A 145 -3.63 -7.42 22.97
N PHE A 146 -4.05 -6.78 21.87
CA PHE A 146 -3.41 -5.61 21.27
C PHE A 146 -4.41 -4.53 20.93
N GLY A 147 -3.92 -3.28 20.85
CA GLY A 147 -4.66 -2.15 20.32
C GLY A 147 -3.88 -1.49 19.18
N ILE A 148 -4.51 -1.35 18.02
CA ILE A 148 -4.01 -0.52 16.93
C ILE A 148 -4.64 0.87 17.08
N VAL A 149 -3.81 1.91 17.18
CA VAL A 149 -4.28 3.30 17.31
C VAL A 149 -3.87 4.07 16.06
N ILE A 150 -4.87 4.53 15.31
CA ILE A 150 -4.65 5.28 14.06
C ILE A 150 -4.58 6.76 14.37
N LEU A 151 -3.36 7.29 14.30
CA LEU A 151 -3.05 8.70 14.44
C LEU A 151 -3.16 9.35 13.06
N SER A 152 -4.19 10.15 12.87
CA SER A 152 -4.41 10.95 11.66
C SER A 152 -4.45 12.43 12.01
N PRO A 153 -4.46 13.36 11.04
CA PRO A 153 -4.66 14.78 11.31
C PRO A 153 -5.91 15.02 12.17
N GLU A 154 -7.03 14.38 11.87
CA GLU A 154 -8.30 14.51 12.60
C GLU A 154 -8.22 13.93 14.02
N PHE A 155 -7.39 12.92 14.25
CA PHE A 155 -7.13 12.39 15.59
C PHE A 155 -6.32 13.37 16.40
N ILE A 156 -5.30 13.99 15.81
CA ILE A 156 -4.38 14.92 16.47
C ILE A 156 -5.07 16.25 16.83
N ASP A 157 -5.97 16.73 15.98
CA ASP A 157 -6.73 17.96 16.20
C ASP A 157 -7.63 17.95 17.45
N ARG A 158 -7.84 16.76 18.05
CA ARG A 158 -8.67 16.57 19.26
C ARG A 158 -8.05 17.03 20.58
N LYS A 159 -6.89 17.66 20.56
CA LYS A 159 -6.24 18.27 21.74
C LYS A 159 -6.02 17.32 22.92
N TRP A 160 -5.48 16.14 22.65
CA TRP A 160 -5.03 15.23 23.70
C TRP A 160 -3.96 15.87 24.56
N THR A 161 -3.93 15.56 25.85
CA THR A 161 -2.79 15.98 26.67
C THR A 161 -1.55 15.12 26.34
N ASN A 162 -0.38 15.72 26.47
CA ASN A 162 0.88 14.99 26.28
C ASN A 162 0.97 13.75 27.20
N GLN A 163 0.42 13.86 28.40
CA GLN A 163 0.41 12.77 29.36
C GLN A 163 -0.47 11.63 28.89
N GLU A 164 -1.71 11.88 28.44
CA GLU A 164 -2.62 10.84 27.93
C GLU A 164 -2.01 10.06 26.77
N LEU A 165 -1.44 10.78 25.78
CA LEU A 165 -0.81 10.14 24.64
C LEU A 165 0.43 9.33 25.03
N THR A 166 1.25 9.84 25.94
CA THR A 166 2.46 9.14 26.40
C THR A 166 2.07 7.87 27.15
N GLU A 167 1.17 7.97 28.12
CA GLU A 167 0.71 6.83 28.90
C GLU A 167 0.11 5.75 28.00
N LEU A 168 -0.66 6.17 27.00
CA LEU A 168 -1.28 5.29 26.03
C LEU A 168 -0.26 4.54 25.17
N LEU A 169 0.58 5.31 24.46
CA LEU A 169 1.46 4.76 23.42
C LEU A 169 2.70 4.05 23.98
N THR A 170 3.00 4.25 25.27
CA THR A 170 4.07 3.52 25.99
C THR A 170 3.57 2.30 26.75
N ARG A 171 2.27 2.02 26.72
CA ARG A 171 1.68 0.92 27.49
C ARG A 171 2.27 -0.43 27.09
N GLN A 172 2.56 -1.22 28.11
CA GLN A 172 3.14 -2.55 28.00
C GLN A 172 2.33 -3.55 28.85
N ASN A 173 2.39 -4.82 28.47
CA ASN A 173 1.85 -5.92 29.28
C ASN A 173 2.82 -6.28 30.44
N GLU A 174 2.44 -7.29 31.24
CA GLU A 174 3.27 -7.81 32.34
C GLU A 174 4.65 -8.33 31.87
N SER A 175 4.73 -8.79 30.61
CA SER A 175 5.98 -9.25 29.96
C SER A 175 6.80 -8.09 29.37
N ARG A 176 6.43 -6.85 29.60
CA ARG A 176 7.03 -5.64 29.01
C ARG A 176 6.94 -5.55 27.49
N GLU A 177 6.04 -6.29 26.87
CA GLU A 177 5.73 -6.16 25.46
C GLU A 177 4.79 -4.99 25.21
N LYS A 178 5.05 -4.22 24.15
CA LYS A 178 4.15 -3.13 23.74
C LYS A 178 2.83 -3.71 23.27
N VAL A 179 1.74 -3.29 23.89
CA VAL A 179 0.39 -3.74 23.55
C VAL A 179 -0.36 -2.73 22.66
N VAL A 180 0.11 -1.49 22.61
CA VAL A 180 -0.43 -0.46 21.72
C VAL A 180 0.50 -0.26 20.54
N LEU A 181 -0.07 -0.35 19.34
CA LEU A 181 0.61 -0.29 18.05
C LEU A 181 0.12 0.97 17.30
N PRO A 182 0.87 2.07 17.35
CA PRO A 182 0.47 3.30 16.68
C PRO A 182 0.73 3.24 15.17
N LEU A 183 -0.26 3.69 14.39
CA LEU A 183 -0.17 3.91 12.94
C LEU A 183 -0.30 5.42 12.65
N LEU A 184 0.58 5.96 11.82
CA LEU A 184 0.44 7.31 11.29
C LEU A 184 -0.23 7.22 9.92
N TYR A 185 -1.48 7.67 9.82
CA TYR A 185 -2.25 7.68 8.59
C TYR A 185 -2.42 9.10 8.07
N ASN A 186 -1.95 9.34 6.83
CA ASN A 186 -1.91 10.67 6.23
C ASN A 186 -1.26 11.73 7.13
N LEU A 187 -0.30 11.31 7.94
CA LEU A 187 0.42 12.12 8.90
C LEU A 187 1.90 11.77 8.85
N THR A 188 2.74 12.77 8.75
CA THR A 188 4.20 12.59 8.81
C THR A 188 4.69 12.55 10.26
N VAL A 189 5.87 11.97 10.45
CA VAL A 189 6.54 11.97 11.76
C VAL A 189 6.82 13.41 12.22
N ASP A 190 7.19 14.30 11.30
CA ASP A 190 7.53 15.68 11.62
C ASP A 190 6.29 16.49 12.05
N GLU A 191 5.16 16.30 11.39
CA GLU A 191 3.87 16.90 11.79
C GLU A 191 3.43 16.39 13.17
N MET A 192 3.53 15.09 13.42
CA MET A 192 3.23 14.51 14.73
C MET A 192 4.13 15.11 15.83
N LYS A 193 5.45 15.20 15.58
CA LYS A 193 6.42 15.75 16.54
C LYS A 193 6.21 17.25 16.79
N ALA A 194 5.84 18.00 15.76
CA ALA A 194 5.57 19.43 15.88
C ALA A 194 4.40 19.70 16.84
N GLN A 195 3.37 18.84 16.79
CA GLN A 195 2.20 18.99 17.66
C GLN A 195 2.38 18.32 19.03
N TYR A 196 3.05 17.17 19.07
CA TYR A 196 3.29 16.39 20.28
C TYR A 196 4.77 16.00 20.42
N PRO A 197 5.66 16.92 20.84
CA PRO A 197 7.10 16.63 20.97
C PRO A 197 7.42 15.44 21.88
N VAL A 198 6.56 15.17 22.86
CA VAL A 198 6.67 14.02 23.77
C VAL A 198 6.66 12.67 23.04
N LEU A 199 6.12 12.63 21.83
CA LEU A 199 6.06 11.43 21.00
C LEU A 199 7.31 11.21 20.11
N GLU A 200 8.35 12.01 20.26
CA GLU A 200 9.56 11.94 19.44
C GLU A 200 10.18 10.52 19.37
N ASN A 201 10.13 9.79 20.48
CA ASN A 201 10.70 8.45 20.59
C ASN A 201 9.70 7.32 20.34
N ILE A 202 8.46 7.63 19.95
CA ILE A 202 7.44 6.62 19.66
C ILE A 202 7.71 6.01 18.29
N LYS A 203 7.83 4.68 18.24
CA LYS A 203 7.91 3.94 17.00
C LYS A 203 6.50 3.68 16.48
N ALA A 204 6.10 4.44 15.47
CA ALA A 204 4.84 4.27 14.76
C ALA A 204 5.08 3.70 13.35
N ARG A 205 4.10 2.97 12.81
CA ARG A 205 4.09 2.54 11.42
C ARG A 205 3.50 3.66 10.54
N LEU A 206 4.20 4.03 9.49
CA LEU A 206 3.69 4.99 8.50
C LEU A 206 2.75 4.28 7.52
N VAL A 207 1.62 4.91 7.24
CA VAL A 207 0.60 4.48 6.29
C VAL A 207 0.26 5.66 5.39
N ARG A 208 0.44 5.50 4.09
CA ARG A 208 0.28 6.58 3.11
C ARG A 208 -1.01 6.48 2.30
N ASN A 209 -1.53 5.27 2.16
CA ASN A 209 -2.73 4.98 1.38
C ASN A 209 -3.41 3.70 1.87
N ASP A 210 -4.58 3.42 1.34
CA ASP A 210 -5.40 2.27 1.74
C ASP A 210 -4.78 0.92 1.35
N GLU A 211 -3.91 0.90 0.34
CA GLU A 211 -3.20 -0.32 -0.10
C GLU A 211 -2.21 -0.83 0.95
N ASP A 212 -1.69 0.07 1.79
CA ASP A 212 -0.78 -0.27 2.90
C ASP A 212 -1.46 -1.14 3.97
N ALA A 213 -2.80 -1.25 3.98
CA ALA A 213 -3.54 -2.06 4.94
C ALA A 213 -3.09 -3.53 4.94
N LYS A 214 -2.76 -4.10 3.78
CA LYS A 214 -2.24 -5.47 3.68
C LYS A 214 -0.92 -5.63 4.44
N ASP A 215 0.00 -4.71 4.24
CA ASP A 215 1.32 -4.76 4.85
C ASP A 215 1.24 -4.54 6.35
N VAL A 216 0.37 -3.64 6.79
CA VAL A 216 0.06 -3.44 8.21
C VAL A 216 -0.45 -4.71 8.86
N VAL A 217 -1.38 -5.42 8.21
CA VAL A 217 -1.95 -6.66 8.74
C VAL A 217 -0.93 -7.79 8.77
N ILE A 218 -0.06 -7.90 7.78
CA ILE A 218 1.03 -8.88 7.77
C ILE A 218 2.00 -8.63 8.93
N ASP A 219 2.40 -7.37 9.16
CA ASP A 219 3.28 -7.02 10.27
C ASP A 219 2.60 -7.27 11.62
N PHE A 220 1.32 -6.92 11.74
CA PHE A 220 0.54 -7.24 12.94
C PHE A 220 0.44 -8.74 13.19
N ALA A 221 0.14 -9.54 12.17
CA ALA A 221 0.07 -10.98 12.29
C ALA A 221 1.40 -11.59 12.77
N ARG A 222 2.54 -11.06 12.32
CA ARG A 222 3.86 -11.46 12.82
C ARG A 222 4.05 -11.13 14.31
N ILE A 223 3.57 -9.97 14.75
CA ILE A 223 3.59 -9.56 16.17
C ILE A 223 2.71 -10.50 16.98
N LEU A 224 1.49 -10.75 16.53
CA LEU A 224 0.55 -11.65 17.17
C LEU A 224 1.13 -13.07 17.31
N ILE A 225 1.67 -13.65 16.24
CA ILE A 225 2.33 -14.96 16.27
C ILE A 225 3.46 -15.00 17.30
N ARG A 226 4.29 -13.97 17.37
CA ARG A 226 5.37 -13.91 18.37
C ARG A 226 4.82 -13.91 19.79
N SER A 227 3.81 -13.08 20.08
CA SER A 227 3.19 -13.03 21.40
C SER A 227 2.54 -14.35 21.81
N LEU A 228 2.14 -15.14 20.85
CA LEU A 228 1.56 -16.46 21.03
C LEU A 228 2.62 -17.55 21.34
N ARG A 229 3.89 -17.37 21.06
CA ARG A 229 4.97 -18.35 21.29
C ARG A 229 5.52 -18.36 22.72
N PHE A 230 5.32 -17.30 23.48
CA PHE A 230 5.94 -17.09 24.79
C PHE A 230 5.00 -17.33 25.98
N VAL A 231 3.91 -18.07 25.79
CA VAL A 231 2.97 -18.47 26.88
C VAL A 231 2.93 -20.02 27.04
#